data_9b0adc76b526169feef3dbf38261e3f9
#
_entry.id   9b0adc76b526169feef3dbf38261e3f9
#
_cell.length_a   1.000
_cell.length_b   1.000
_cell.length_c   1.000
_cell.angle_alpha   90.00
_cell.angle_beta   90.00
_cell.angle_gamma   90.00
#
_symmetry.space_group_name_H-M   'P 1'
#
loop_
_entity.id
_entity.type
_entity.pdbx_description
1 polymer ?
#
loop_
_entity_poly.entity_id
_entity_poly.type
_entity_poly.pdbx_seq_one_letter_code
_entity_poly.pdbx_strand_id
1 'polypeptide(L)'
;FYTCSIKLVEGELEQAYDWRGDVMSAHWSPRLALKKLRQKPDRLVCDVLLDQEIFAGVGNIIKNEVLFRLHIHPLSTVINLPQGKLRELVKQARQYSFEFKTWKQAFELKKHWQVHNQRDCPRCHIKLNKAYLGLTQRRSFWCDRCQKYYGDAGDVVKI
;
A
#
# COMPACT_ATOMS: atom_id res chain seq x y z
N PHE A 1 4.10 1.42 -15.93
CA PHE A 1 5.17 2.32 -15.41
C PHE A 1 4.89 3.73 -15.90
N TYR A 2 4.17 4.54 -15.09
CA TYR A 2 3.81 5.91 -15.51
C TYR A 2 4.74 6.99 -14.95
N THR A 3 5.62 6.62 -14.02
CA THR A 3 6.68 7.52 -13.54
C THR A 3 7.95 6.69 -13.36
N CYS A 4 8.90 6.92 -14.22
CA CYS A 4 10.25 6.38 -14.13
C CYS A 4 11.18 7.56 -13.85
N SER A 5 11.96 7.50 -12.78
CA SER A 5 13.05 8.44 -12.55
C SER A 5 14.37 7.71 -12.73
N ILE A 6 15.27 8.31 -13.51
CA ILE A 6 16.63 7.83 -13.67
C ILE A 6 17.54 8.76 -12.88
N LYS A 7 18.32 8.20 -11.97
CA LYS A 7 19.34 8.94 -11.23
C LYS A 7 20.70 8.40 -11.62
N LEU A 8 21.63 9.29 -11.98
CA LEU A 8 23.04 8.93 -12.11
C LEU A 8 23.61 8.76 -10.68
N VAL A 9 24.27 7.65 -10.47
CA VAL A 9 24.94 7.34 -9.21
C VAL A 9 26.42 7.16 -9.52
N GLU A 10 27.28 7.95 -8.86
CA GLU A 10 28.71 7.76 -8.89
C GLU A 10 29.10 6.70 -7.85
N GLY A 11 29.79 5.64 -8.28
CA GLY A 11 30.20 4.53 -7.43
C GLY A 11 29.32 3.28 -7.56
N GLU A 12 29.45 2.37 -6.60
CA GLU A 12 28.70 1.11 -6.61
C GLU A 12 27.23 1.31 -6.21
N LEU A 13 26.31 0.82 -7.04
CA LEU A 13 24.86 0.91 -6.84
C LEU A 13 24.43 0.34 -5.48
N GLU A 14 25.11 -0.70 -5.01
CA GLU A 14 24.82 -1.35 -3.73
C GLU A 14 25.01 -0.45 -2.52
N GLN A 15 25.90 0.53 -2.60
CA GLN A 15 26.17 1.50 -1.54
C GLN A 15 25.23 2.71 -1.61
N ALA A 16 24.72 3.04 -2.80
CA ALA A 16 23.89 4.21 -3.04
C ALA A 16 22.40 3.98 -2.76
N TYR A 17 21.96 2.72 -2.65
CA TYR A 17 20.56 2.36 -2.47
C TYR A 17 20.32 1.64 -1.14
N ASP A 18 19.35 2.11 -0.36
CA ASP A 18 18.97 1.47 0.91
C ASP A 18 18.06 0.25 0.66
N TRP A 19 18.66 -0.90 0.43
CA TRP A 19 17.98 -2.18 0.20
C TRP A 19 17.07 -2.62 1.34
N ARG A 20 17.21 -2.03 2.52
CA ARG A 20 16.35 -2.34 3.68
C ARG A 20 14.94 -1.80 3.52
N GLY A 21 14.73 -0.83 2.64
CA GLY A 21 13.42 -0.29 2.27
C GLY A 21 12.74 -1.01 1.11
N ASP A 22 13.47 -1.85 0.34
CA ASP A 22 12.91 -2.62 -0.77
C ASP A 22 12.20 -3.87 -0.26
N VAL A 23 10.88 -3.93 -0.49
CA VAL A 23 10.02 -5.02 0.02
C VAL A 23 10.39 -6.40 -0.53
N MET A 24 11.13 -6.46 -1.63
CA MET A 24 11.55 -7.72 -2.27
C MET A 24 13.00 -8.08 -1.97
N SER A 25 13.76 -7.18 -1.39
CA SER A 25 15.16 -7.42 -1.02
C SER A 25 15.30 -8.46 0.09
N ALA A 26 16.40 -9.23 0.05
CA ALA A 26 16.81 -10.09 1.17
C ALA A 26 17.15 -9.27 2.44
N HIS A 27 17.55 -8.02 2.25
CA HIS A 27 17.89 -7.08 3.34
C HIS A 27 16.69 -6.31 3.88
N TRP A 28 15.47 -6.57 3.41
CA TRP A 28 14.27 -5.93 3.90
C TRP A 28 14.17 -5.92 5.42
N SER A 29 13.89 -4.74 6.00
CA SER A 29 13.76 -4.56 7.43
C SER A 29 12.36 -4.11 7.83
N PRO A 30 11.48 -5.03 8.30
CA PRO A 30 10.16 -4.68 8.82
C PRO A 30 10.22 -3.68 9.98
N ARG A 31 11.27 -3.79 10.79
CA ARG A 31 11.52 -2.88 11.93
C ARG A 31 11.80 -1.46 11.46
N LEU A 32 12.58 -1.30 10.40
CA LEU A 32 12.86 0.00 9.81
C LEU A 32 11.60 0.60 9.17
N ALA A 33 10.82 -0.20 8.44
CA ALA A 33 9.56 0.24 7.86
C ALA A 33 8.58 0.74 8.94
N LEU A 34 8.41 -0.01 10.04
CA LEU A 34 7.59 0.41 11.19
C LEU A 34 8.11 1.71 11.83
N LYS A 35 9.44 1.88 11.95
CA LYS A 35 10.04 3.11 12.47
C LYS A 35 9.69 4.30 11.55
N LYS A 36 9.87 4.16 10.25
CA LYS A 36 9.57 5.20 9.25
C LYS A 36 8.07 5.55 9.21
N LEU A 37 7.17 4.56 9.33
CA LEU A 37 5.74 4.79 9.44
C LEU A 37 5.39 5.67 10.64
N ARG A 38 5.94 5.36 11.81
CA ARG A 38 5.70 6.14 13.05
C ARG A 38 6.23 7.57 12.99
N GLN A 39 7.17 7.86 12.10
CA GLN A 39 7.67 9.22 11.83
C GLN A 39 6.72 10.04 10.95
N LYS A 40 5.70 9.41 10.37
CA LYS A 40 4.69 10.03 9.48
C LYS A 40 3.27 9.78 10.03
N PRO A 41 2.96 10.18 11.29
CA PRO A 41 1.73 9.77 11.99
C PRO A 41 0.46 10.25 11.30
N ASP A 42 0.47 11.48 10.77
CA ASP A 42 -0.71 12.12 10.17
C ASP A 42 -0.92 11.75 8.68
N ARG A 43 -0.03 10.93 8.13
CA ARG A 43 -0.15 10.50 6.74
C ARG A 43 -1.22 9.44 6.56
N LEU A 44 -1.90 9.50 5.42
CA LEU A 44 -2.87 8.49 5.02
C LEU A 44 -2.17 7.16 4.70
N VAL A 45 -2.81 6.07 5.03
CA VAL A 45 -2.27 4.72 4.75
C VAL A 45 -2.12 4.45 3.25
N CYS A 46 -2.97 5.06 2.41
CA CYS A 46 -2.82 4.96 0.96
C CYS A 46 -1.57 5.69 0.42
N ASP A 47 -1.13 6.75 1.09
CA ASP A 47 0.08 7.49 0.70
C ASP A 47 1.35 6.79 1.20
N VAL A 48 1.37 6.34 2.46
CA VAL A 48 2.57 5.68 3.01
C VAL A 48 2.89 4.35 2.34
N LEU A 49 1.88 3.63 1.84
CA LEU A 49 2.11 2.41 1.06
C LEU A 49 2.77 2.70 -0.30
N LEU A 50 2.60 3.89 -0.85
CA LEU A 50 3.23 4.32 -2.10
C LEU A 50 4.55 5.07 -1.89
N ASP A 51 4.92 5.30 -0.64
CA ASP A 51 6.17 5.96 -0.28
C ASP A 51 7.35 5.01 -0.48
N GLN A 52 8.14 5.28 -1.51
CA GLN A 52 9.26 4.42 -1.91
C GLN A 52 10.43 4.44 -0.90
N GLU A 53 10.46 5.41 0.02
CA GLU A 53 11.41 5.40 1.13
C GLU A 53 11.04 4.39 2.22
N ILE A 54 9.74 4.00 2.30
CA ILE A 54 9.22 3.05 3.30
C ILE A 54 9.03 1.67 2.66
N PHE A 55 8.38 1.63 1.48
CA PHE A 55 7.97 0.42 0.78
C PHE A 55 8.40 0.47 -0.69
N ALA A 56 9.71 0.53 -0.93
CA ALA A 56 10.22 0.52 -2.30
C ALA A 56 9.71 -0.73 -3.05
N GLY A 57 9.20 -0.51 -4.25
CA GLY A 57 8.60 -1.56 -5.08
C GLY A 57 7.08 -1.71 -4.95
N VAL A 58 6.45 -1.15 -3.92
CA VAL A 58 4.99 -1.18 -3.79
C VAL A 58 4.35 -0.17 -4.73
N GLY A 59 3.45 -0.67 -5.59
CA GLY A 59 2.70 0.14 -6.54
C GLY A 59 1.21 0.20 -6.22
N ASN A 60 0.46 0.92 -7.07
CA ASN A 60 -0.95 1.21 -6.83
C ASN A 60 -1.85 -0.04 -6.71
N ILE A 61 -1.56 -1.09 -7.46
CA ILE A 61 -2.31 -2.35 -7.38
C ILE A 61 -2.12 -2.95 -6.00
N ILE A 62 -0.87 -3.11 -5.58
CA ILE A 62 -0.50 -3.70 -4.28
C ILE A 62 -1.12 -2.89 -3.14
N LYS A 63 -1.06 -1.55 -3.20
CA LYS A 63 -1.70 -0.66 -2.23
C LYS A 63 -3.19 -1.00 -2.05
N ASN A 64 -3.96 -1.05 -3.14
CA ASN A 64 -5.40 -1.29 -3.07
C ASN A 64 -5.71 -2.68 -2.50
N GLU A 65 -5.02 -3.70 -2.97
CA GLU A 65 -5.26 -5.08 -2.57
C GLU A 65 -4.84 -5.35 -1.11
N VAL A 66 -3.72 -4.79 -0.66
CA VAL A 66 -3.25 -4.91 0.72
C VAL A 66 -4.23 -4.25 1.69
N LEU A 67 -4.69 -3.03 1.40
CA LEU A 67 -5.68 -2.33 2.24
C LEU A 67 -7.00 -3.10 2.33
N PHE A 68 -7.44 -3.68 1.22
CA PHE A 68 -8.64 -4.52 1.21
C PHE A 68 -8.45 -5.79 2.04
N ARG A 69 -7.35 -6.51 1.88
CA ARG A 69 -7.03 -7.71 2.68
C ARG A 69 -7.07 -7.45 4.17
N LEU A 70 -6.53 -6.31 4.58
CA LEU A 70 -6.40 -5.92 5.98
C LEU A 70 -7.67 -5.26 6.56
N HIS A 71 -8.70 -5.07 5.74
CA HIS A 71 -9.93 -4.36 6.13
C HIS A 71 -9.65 -2.92 6.60
N ILE A 72 -8.69 -2.23 5.97
CA ILE A 72 -8.32 -0.85 6.29
C ILE A 72 -8.82 0.09 5.20
N HIS A 73 -9.58 1.12 5.60
CA HIS A 73 -10.03 2.15 4.66
C HIS A 73 -8.84 3.01 4.19
N PRO A 74 -8.72 3.36 2.89
CA PRO A 74 -7.56 4.07 2.35
C PRO A 74 -7.31 5.45 2.96
N LEU A 75 -8.32 6.12 3.47
CA LEU A 75 -8.21 7.41 4.16
C LEU A 75 -7.88 7.30 5.66
N SER A 76 -7.66 6.11 6.19
CA SER A 76 -7.18 5.95 7.55
C SER A 76 -5.81 6.59 7.73
N THR A 77 -5.53 7.18 8.88
CA THR A 77 -4.23 7.74 9.22
C THR A 77 -3.34 6.74 9.96
N VAL A 78 -2.04 6.89 9.83
CA VAL A 78 -1.06 5.98 10.48
C VAL A 78 -1.23 5.99 12.00
N ILE A 79 -1.42 7.17 12.61
CA ILE A 79 -1.54 7.32 14.07
C ILE A 79 -2.77 6.59 14.63
N ASN A 80 -3.87 6.57 13.88
CA ASN A 80 -5.12 5.96 14.32
C ASN A 80 -5.19 4.45 14.07
N LEU A 81 -4.19 3.88 13.36
CA LEU A 81 -4.12 2.43 13.19
C LEU A 81 -3.64 1.74 14.47
N PRO A 82 -4.34 0.68 14.95
CA PRO A 82 -3.84 -0.18 16.01
C PRO A 82 -2.45 -0.74 15.66
N GLN A 83 -1.59 -0.89 16.67
CA GLN A 83 -0.22 -1.41 16.49
C GLN A 83 -0.17 -2.76 15.76
N GLY A 84 -1.16 -3.63 16.03
CA GLY A 84 -1.33 -4.90 15.30
C GLY A 84 -1.52 -4.68 13.80
N LYS A 85 -2.39 -3.72 13.43
CA LYS A 85 -2.67 -3.37 12.02
C LYS A 85 -1.45 -2.77 11.31
N LEU A 86 -0.65 -1.96 11.98
CA LEU A 86 0.59 -1.45 11.42
C LEU A 86 1.60 -2.57 11.13
N ARG A 87 1.72 -3.56 12.03
CA ARG A 87 2.58 -4.74 11.80
C ARG A 87 2.06 -5.59 10.65
N GLU A 88 0.75 -5.81 10.59
CA GLU A 88 0.10 -6.53 9.48
C GLU A 88 0.32 -5.80 8.15
N LEU A 89 0.21 -4.46 8.12
CA LEU A 89 0.44 -3.64 6.94
C LEU A 89 1.85 -3.87 6.37
N VAL A 90 2.86 -3.80 7.23
CA VAL A 90 4.26 -4.04 6.85
C VAL A 90 4.48 -5.47 6.34
N LYS A 91 3.90 -6.46 7.02
CA LYS A 91 3.97 -7.87 6.61
C LYS A 91 3.29 -8.10 5.27
N GLN A 92 2.07 -7.59 5.10
CA GLN A 92 1.27 -7.81 3.89
C GLN A 92 1.82 -7.05 2.67
N ALA A 93 2.41 -5.87 2.86
CA ALA A 93 3.08 -5.16 1.77
C ALA A 93 4.17 -6.03 1.12
N ARG A 94 5.00 -6.69 1.93
CA ARG A 94 6.01 -7.63 1.43
C ARG A 94 5.40 -8.89 0.84
N GLN A 95 4.52 -9.56 1.58
CA GLN A 95 3.92 -10.82 1.16
C GLN A 95 3.20 -10.67 -0.18
N TYR A 96 2.35 -9.65 -0.31
CA TYR A 96 1.61 -9.41 -1.54
C TYR A 96 2.54 -9.08 -2.72
N SER A 97 3.67 -8.41 -2.47
CA SER A 97 4.65 -8.12 -3.53
C SER A 97 5.25 -9.38 -4.13
N PHE A 98 5.54 -10.40 -3.31
CA PHE A 98 6.00 -11.71 -3.81
C PHE A 98 4.90 -12.47 -4.55
N GLU A 99 3.69 -12.50 -4.01
CA GLU A 99 2.52 -13.09 -4.69
C GLU A 99 2.28 -12.40 -6.04
N PHE A 100 2.31 -11.06 -6.06
CA PHE A 100 2.17 -10.24 -7.26
C PHE A 100 3.21 -10.62 -8.34
N LYS A 101 4.48 -10.77 -7.94
CA LYS A 101 5.54 -11.21 -8.87
C LYS A 101 5.23 -12.57 -9.47
N THR A 102 4.86 -13.54 -8.63
CA THR A 102 4.51 -14.91 -9.06
C THR A 102 3.35 -14.89 -10.06
N TRP A 103 2.26 -14.21 -9.73
CA TRP A 103 1.09 -14.11 -10.61
C TRP A 103 1.38 -13.36 -11.91
N LYS A 104 2.25 -12.35 -11.84
CA LYS A 104 2.67 -11.60 -13.03
C LYS A 104 3.48 -12.47 -13.97
N GLN A 105 4.40 -13.28 -13.43
CA GLN A 105 5.20 -14.24 -14.22
C GLN A 105 4.35 -15.32 -14.86
N ALA A 106 3.28 -15.76 -14.17
CA ALA A 106 2.31 -16.73 -14.68
C ALA A 106 1.26 -16.10 -15.64
N PHE A 107 1.30 -14.79 -15.91
CA PHE A 107 0.29 -14.05 -16.68
C PHE A 107 -1.14 -14.13 -16.10
N GLU A 108 -1.26 -14.39 -14.79
CA GLU A 108 -2.53 -14.56 -14.08
C GLU A 108 -2.90 -13.39 -13.17
N LEU A 109 -2.10 -12.35 -13.12
CA LEU A 109 -2.21 -11.26 -12.16
C LEU A 109 -3.63 -10.69 -12.02
N LYS A 110 -4.33 -10.48 -13.14
CA LYS A 110 -5.69 -9.91 -13.12
C LYS A 110 -6.73 -10.84 -12.47
N LYS A 111 -6.52 -12.15 -12.50
CA LYS A 111 -7.42 -13.13 -11.86
C LYS A 111 -7.41 -13.01 -10.33
N HIS A 112 -6.35 -12.45 -9.76
CA HIS A 112 -6.15 -12.34 -8.32
C HIS A 112 -6.54 -10.96 -7.75
N TRP A 113 -6.97 -10.02 -8.60
CA TRP A 113 -7.46 -8.73 -8.12
C TRP A 113 -8.81 -8.87 -7.45
N GLN A 114 -8.91 -8.37 -6.23
CA GLN A 114 -10.15 -8.39 -5.45
C GLN A 114 -10.91 -7.05 -5.53
N VAL A 115 -10.18 -5.94 -5.56
CA VAL A 115 -10.79 -4.60 -5.63
C VAL A 115 -10.21 -3.73 -6.73
N HIS A 116 -8.96 -3.94 -7.12
CA HIS A 116 -8.33 -3.10 -8.13
C HIS A 116 -9.03 -3.25 -9.48
N ASN A 117 -9.62 -2.15 -9.99
CA ASN A 117 -10.43 -2.14 -11.20
C ASN A 117 -11.64 -3.10 -11.20
N GLN A 118 -12.10 -3.52 -10.03
CA GLN A 118 -13.32 -4.29 -9.89
C GLN A 118 -14.52 -3.36 -9.68
N ARG A 119 -15.73 -3.85 -10.01
CA ARG A 119 -16.99 -3.13 -9.83
C ARG A 119 -17.60 -3.39 -8.48
N ASP A 120 -17.64 -4.64 -8.08
CA ASP A 120 -18.36 -5.10 -6.90
C ASP A 120 -17.39 -5.78 -5.91
N CYS A 121 -17.69 -5.64 -4.63
CA CYS A 121 -16.89 -6.25 -3.57
C CYS A 121 -17.07 -7.77 -3.56
N PRO A 122 -16.00 -8.58 -3.62
CA PRO A 122 -16.11 -10.03 -3.65
C PRO A 122 -16.60 -10.64 -2.32
N ARG A 123 -16.58 -9.86 -1.22
CA ARG A 123 -17.00 -10.33 0.11
C ARG A 123 -18.47 -10.03 0.42
N CYS A 124 -18.95 -8.85 0.10
CA CYS A 124 -20.28 -8.40 0.50
C CYS A 124 -21.16 -7.97 -0.67
N HIS A 125 -20.68 -8.14 -1.91
CA HIS A 125 -21.40 -7.95 -3.17
C HIS A 125 -21.99 -6.54 -3.38
N ILE A 126 -21.54 -5.55 -2.60
CA ILE A 126 -21.90 -4.14 -2.84
C ILE A 126 -20.93 -3.50 -3.82
N LYS A 127 -21.36 -2.44 -4.46
CA LYS A 127 -20.53 -1.65 -5.37
C LYS A 127 -19.31 -1.09 -4.64
N LEU A 128 -18.14 -1.21 -5.25
CA LEU A 128 -16.90 -0.61 -4.76
C LEU A 128 -16.88 0.90 -5.04
N ASN A 129 -16.33 1.64 -4.12
CA ASN A 129 -15.98 3.03 -4.32
C ASN A 129 -14.67 3.16 -5.08
N LYS A 130 -14.53 4.27 -5.81
CA LYS A 130 -13.31 4.64 -6.51
C LYS A 130 -13.13 6.15 -6.50
N ALA A 131 -11.94 6.60 -6.13
CA ALA A 131 -11.56 8.01 -6.19
C ALA A 131 -10.04 8.16 -6.30
N TYR A 132 -9.61 9.35 -6.67
CA TYR A 132 -8.22 9.75 -6.55
C TYR A 132 -8.00 10.28 -5.13
N LEU A 133 -7.14 9.64 -4.36
CA LEU A 133 -6.98 9.91 -2.93
C LEU A 133 -5.55 10.27 -2.57
N GLY A 134 -5.45 11.00 -1.45
CA GLY A 134 -4.20 11.35 -0.82
C GLY A 134 -3.34 12.33 -1.60
N LEU A 135 -2.12 12.51 -1.16
CA LEU A 135 -1.14 13.42 -1.79
C LEU A 135 -0.66 12.88 -3.14
N THR A 136 -0.60 11.57 -3.26
CA THR A 136 -0.15 10.90 -4.49
C THR A 136 -1.18 10.96 -5.60
N GLN A 137 -2.42 11.34 -5.31
CA GLN A 137 -3.54 11.41 -6.26
C GLN A 137 -3.64 10.15 -7.14
N ARG A 138 -3.44 8.99 -6.52
CA ARG A 138 -3.55 7.70 -7.21
C ARG A 138 -4.92 7.10 -6.99
N ARG A 139 -5.48 6.52 -8.06
CA ARG A 139 -6.81 5.89 -8.01
C ARG A 139 -6.86 4.80 -6.95
N SER A 140 -7.75 4.95 -5.99
CA SER A 140 -8.03 3.98 -4.95
C SER A 140 -9.37 3.33 -5.17
N PHE A 141 -9.47 2.05 -4.78
CA PHE A 141 -10.69 1.25 -4.82
C PHE A 141 -10.89 0.67 -3.42
N TRP A 142 -12.10 0.77 -2.88
CA TRP A 142 -12.40 0.28 -1.55
C TRP A 142 -13.88 -0.08 -1.38
N CYS A 143 -14.16 -0.84 -0.32
CA CYS A 143 -15.50 -1.20 0.10
C CYS A 143 -15.78 -0.59 1.47
N ASP A 144 -16.75 0.32 1.58
CA ASP A 144 -17.10 0.98 2.84
C ASP A 144 -17.60 -0.01 3.92
N ARG A 145 -18.15 -1.15 3.48
CA ARG A 145 -18.63 -2.17 4.41
C ARG A 145 -17.51 -3.07 4.95
N CYS A 146 -16.52 -3.40 4.09
CA CYS A 146 -15.46 -4.34 4.46
C CYS A 146 -14.24 -3.67 5.07
N GLN A 147 -13.99 -2.39 4.77
CA GLN A 147 -12.81 -1.67 5.19
C GLN A 147 -13.15 -0.62 6.23
N LYS A 148 -12.61 -0.83 7.43
CA LYS A 148 -12.84 0.06 8.56
C LYS A 148 -12.00 1.32 8.42
N TYR A 149 -12.63 2.47 8.63
CA TYR A 149 -11.96 3.75 8.76
C TYR A 149 -11.34 3.89 10.16
N TYR A 150 -10.07 4.26 10.19
CA TYR A 150 -9.31 4.58 11.39
C TYR A 150 -8.83 6.04 11.27
N GLY A 151 -9.59 6.95 11.84
CA GLY A 151 -9.35 8.40 11.83
C GLY A 151 -10.30 9.07 12.80
N ASP A 152 -10.18 10.38 12.98
CA ASP A 152 -11.07 11.15 13.83
C ASP A 152 -12.45 11.26 13.19
N ALA A 153 -13.49 11.18 14.01
CA ALA A 153 -14.88 11.15 13.55
C ALA A 153 -15.32 12.42 12.77
N GLY A 154 -14.51 13.49 12.82
CA GLY A 154 -14.72 14.73 12.07
C GLY A 154 -14.16 14.74 10.65
N ASP A 155 -13.28 13.79 10.29
CA ASP A 155 -12.56 13.77 9.02
C ASP A 155 -13.27 12.95 7.94
N VAL A 156 -14.49 12.50 8.17
CA VAL A 156 -15.29 11.84 7.12
C VAL A 156 -15.70 12.90 6.10
N VAL A 157 -14.78 13.27 5.26
CA VAL A 157 -15.08 14.07 4.07
C VAL A 157 -16.03 13.24 3.21
N LYS A 158 -17.26 13.72 3.12
CA LYS A 158 -18.21 13.26 2.11
C LYS A 158 -17.57 13.53 0.75
N ILE A 159 -17.08 12.48 0.12
CA ILE A 159 -16.63 12.49 -1.28
C ILE A 159 -17.85 12.34 -2.19
#